data_d2f319e7e7f28d9c5dd044eb72bf384f
#
_entry.id   d2f319e7e7f28d9c5dd044eb72bf384f
#
_cell.length_a   1.000
_cell.length_b   1.000
_cell.length_c   1.000
_cell.angle_alpha   90.00
_cell.angle_beta   90.00
_cell.angle_gamma   90.00
#
_symmetry.space_group_name_H-M   'P 1'
#
loop_
_entity.id
_entity.type
_entity.pdbx_description
1 polymer ?
#
loop_
_entity_poly.entity_id
_entity_poly.type
_entity_poly.pdbx_seq_one_letter_code
_entity_poly.pdbx_strand_id
1 'polypeptide(L)'
;PILAWYSIPPGVFATQEHYQELRDAGFTHSFSHTYKYDDAIQALDLCAKVGLKCVFMCSELEKEPEATARKVSRHPGLGAYFLRDEPGNDAMPDLGLWARRIESVDKEHPCYLNLLPEHAFPSIDAYRTHVQLFDSLVNLPQLSYDHYPVNQSGDKVFLNDHFWSNLETISAEARRVGKPFWAFAL
;
A
#
# COMPACT_ATOMS: atom_id res chain seq x y z
N PRO A 1 -3.12 8.39 -8.78
CA PRO A 1 -2.06 8.62 -7.80
C PRO A 1 -0.78 7.91 -8.19
N ILE A 2 0.38 8.48 -7.80
CA ILE A 2 1.70 7.87 -7.93
C ILE A 2 2.27 7.78 -6.52
N LEU A 3 2.44 6.54 -6.02
CA LEU A 3 2.94 6.25 -4.67
C LEU A 3 4.44 5.98 -4.72
N ALA A 4 5.22 6.72 -3.95
CA ALA A 4 6.60 6.38 -3.65
C ALA A 4 6.63 5.35 -2.52
N TRP A 5 7.05 4.14 -2.87
CA TRP A 5 7.18 3.01 -1.93
C TRP A 5 8.57 3.02 -1.29
N TYR A 6 8.66 2.84 0.03
CA TYR A 6 9.89 3.04 0.79
C TYR A 6 10.59 4.38 0.48
N SER A 7 9.83 5.47 0.51
CA SER A 7 10.29 6.76 0.05
C SER A 7 11.32 7.40 1.01
N ILE A 8 10.86 8.23 1.93
CA ILE A 8 11.73 8.98 2.85
C ILE A 8 11.68 8.31 4.22
N PRO A 9 12.78 7.70 4.69
CA PRO A 9 12.81 7.06 6.01
C PRO A 9 12.69 8.10 7.13
N PRO A 10 12.15 7.70 8.31
CA PRO A 10 12.08 8.57 9.46
C PRO A 10 13.47 8.98 9.97
N GLY A 11 13.50 9.99 10.83
CA GLY A 11 14.73 10.51 11.44
C GLY A 11 15.41 11.59 10.60
N VAL A 12 16.71 11.49 10.40
CA VAL A 12 17.52 12.56 9.79
C VAL A 12 17.16 12.87 8.32
N PHE A 13 16.55 11.93 7.63
CA PHE A 13 16.11 12.13 6.24
C PHE A 13 14.70 12.71 6.15
N ALA A 14 13.91 12.69 7.20
CA ALA A 14 12.56 13.24 7.22
C ALA A 14 12.59 14.77 7.30
N THR A 15 12.96 15.42 6.21
CA THR A 15 13.06 16.89 6.10
C THR A 15 12.07 17.41 5.06
N GLN A 16 11.64 18.66 5.18
CA GLN A 16 10.76 19.27 4.20
C GLN A 16 11.38 19.31 2.80
N GLU A 17 12.70 19.48 2.69
CA GLU A 17 13.44 19.49 1.45
C GLU A 17 13.29 18.17 0.69
N HIS A 18 13.55 17.02 1.33
CA HIS A 18 13.39 15.72 0.67
C HIS A 18 11.94 15.42 0.27
N TYR A 19 10.95 15.83 1.08
CA TYR A 19 9.55 15.70 0.70
C TYR A 19 9.17 16.62 -0.47
N GLN A 20 9.79 17.82 -0.55
CA GLN A 20 9.62 18.71 -1.70
C GLN A 20 10.23 18.10 -2.97
N GLU A 21 11.44 17.54 -2.90
CA GLU A 21 12.07 16.82 -4.02
C GLU A 21 11.18 15.68 -4.52
N LEU A 22 10.60 14.90 -3.62
CA LEU A 22 9.66 13.84 -3.97
C LEU A 22 8.42 14.38 -4.69
N ARG A 23 7.87 15.50 -4.21
CA ARG A 23 6.74 16.20 -4.84
C ARG A 23 7.09 16.71 -6.23
N ASP A 24 8.27 17.32 -6.38
CA ASP A 24 8.77 17.89 -7.64
C ASP A 24 9.11 16.81 -8.68
N ALA A 25 9.47 15.61 -8.22
CA ALA A 25 9.61 14.42 -9.07
C ALA A 25 8.26 13.86 -9.58
N GLY A 26 7.11 14.45 -9.17
CA GLY A 26 5.79 14.10 -9.66
C GLY A 26 5.04 13.05 -8.84
N PHE A 27 5.57 12.62 -7.70
CA PHE A 27 4.84 11.74 -6.79
C PHE A 27 3.67 12.49 -6.13
N THR A 28 2.63 11.76 -5.82
CA THR A 28 1.43 12.29 -5.14
C THR A 28 1.26 11.73 -3.74
N HIS A 29 1.84 10.56 -3.49
CA HIS A 29 1.77 9.84 -2.22
C HIS A 29 3.16 9.38 -1.80
N SER A 30 3.40 9.39 -0.49
CA SER A 30 4.62 8.90 0.15
C SER A 30 4.29 7.78 1.13
N PHE A 31 5.07 6.72 1.12
CA PHE A 31 5.02 5.65 2.12
C PHE A 31 6.43 5.28 2.58
N SER A 32 6.59 5.18 3.89
CA SER A 32 7.74 4.58 4.54
C SER A 32 7.31 3.88 5.82
N HIS A 33 8.02 2.86 6.23
CA HIS A 33 7.75 2.17 7.48
C HIS A 33 8.07 3.07 8.68
N THR A 34 7.03 3.57 9.33
CA THR A 34 7.09 4.40 10.53
C THR A 34 6.43 3.67 11.68
N TYR A 35 7.22 2.95 12.48
CA TYR A 35 6.67 2.17 13.60
C TYR A 35 6.28 3.02 14.80
N LYS A 36 7.00 4.15 15.03
CA LYS A 36 6.68 5.08 16.12
C LYS A 36 5.61 6.07 15.68
N TYR A 37 4.68 6.35 16.57
CA TYR A 37 3.60 7.31 16.32
C TYR A 37 4.12 8.71 15.94
N ASP A 38 5.11 9.21 16.67
CA ASP A 38 5.67 10.56 16.43
C ASP A 38 6.34 10.67 15.05
N ASP A 39 7.04 9.61 14.59
CA ASP A 39 7.65 9.57 13.26
C ASP A 39 6.55 9.57 12.18
N ALA A 40 5.45 8.85 12.41
CA ALA A 40 4.31 8.81 11.49
C ALA A 40 3.59 10.17 11.41
N ILE A 41 3.43 10.86 12.53
CA ILE A 41 2.89 12.24 12.57
C ILE A 41 3.81 13.21 11.84
N GLN A 42 5.14 13.11 12.04
CA GLN A 42 6.11 13.93 11.32
C GLN A 42 5.98 13.73 9.80
N ALA A 43 5.81 12.49 9.34
CA ALA A 43 5.61 12.19 7.91
C ALA A 43 4.32 12.81 7.37
N LEU A 44 3.21 12.75 8.11
CA LEU A 44 1.95 13.41 7.78
C LEU A 44 2.12 14.94 7.65
N ASP A 45 2.79 15.56 8.65
CA ASP A 45 3.03 17.01 8.67
C ASP A 45 3.88 17.46 7.47
N LEU A 46 4.94 16.71 7.14
CA LEU A 46 5.83 17.02 6.03
C LEU A 46 5.11 16.84 4.68
N CYS A 47 4.34 15.77 4.52
CA CYS A 47 3.49 15.58 3.34
C CYS A 47 2.51 16.74 3.16
N ALA A 48 1.82 17.15 4.23
CA ALA A 48 0.87 18.26 4.17
C ALA A 48 1.52 19.57 3.74
N LYS A 49 2.72 19.88 4.27
CA LYS A 49 3.46 21.11 3.95
C LYS A 49 3.81 21.24 2.47
N VAL A 50 4.08 20.14 1.79
CA VAL A 50 4.49 20.14 0.38
C VAL A 50 3.37 19.73 -0.58
N GLY A 51 2.17 19.43 -0.07
CA GLY A 51 1.01 19.01 -0.88
C GLY A 51 1.08 17.56 -1.36
N LEU A 52 1.82 16.70 -0.64
CA LEU A 52 1.76 15.25 -0.76
C LEU A 52 0.71 14.66 0.18
N LYS A 53 0.36 13.40 -0.07
CA LYS A 53 -0.40 12.56 0.85
C LYS A 53 0.50 11.44 1.41
N CYS A 54 0.29 11.09 2.65
CA CYS A 54 1.01 10.01 3.33
C CYS A 54 0.12 8.77 3.42
N VAL A 55 0.65 7.61 3.10
CA VAL A 55 0.07 6.33 3.49
C VAL A 55 0.55 6.06 4.93
N PHE A 56 -0.35 6.23 5.88
CA PHE A 56 -0.03 6.28 7.31
C PHE A 56 0.15 4.88 7.90
N MET A 57 1.21 4.71 8.66
CA MET A 57 1.52 3.49 9.39
C MET A 57 2.17 3.82 10.73
N CYS A 58 1.74 3.16 11.81
CA CYS A 58 2.46 3.10 13.10
C CYS A 58 2.00 1.86 13.88
N SER A 59 2.74 1.50 14.93
CA SER A 59 2.39 0.34 15.76
C SER A 59 1.06 0.49 16.50
N GLU A 60 0.65 1.71 16.81
CA GLU A 60 -0.63 2.02 17.45
C GLU A 60 -1.82 1.77 16.52
N LEU A 61 -1.64 1.93 15.20
CA LEU A 61 -2.70 1.68 14.22
C LEU A 61 -3.13 0.21 14.21
N GLU A 62 -2.23 -0.73 14.45
CA GLU A 62 -2.55 -2.15 14.57
C GLU A 62 -3.20 -2.49 15.92
N LYS A 63 -2.71 -1.91 17.01
CA LYS A 63 -3.17 -2.20 18.38
C LYS A 63 -4.52 -1.56 18.69
N GLU A 64 -4.67 -0.29 18.34
CA GLU A 64 -5.82 0.56 18.66
C GLU A 64 -6.32 1.30 17.41
N PRO A 65 -6.80 0.57 16.36
CA PRO A 65 -7.07 1.16 15.06
C PRO A 65 -8.09 2.29 15.10
N GLU A 66 -9.20 2.16 15.82
CA GLU A 66 -10.23 3.21 15.89
C GLU A 66 -9.72 4.46 16.63
N ALA A 67 -8.99 4.27 17.72
CA ALA A 67 -8.47 5.38 18.50
C ALA A 67 -7.40 6.15 17.70
N THR A 68 -6.51 5.42 17.00
CA THR A 68 -5.45 5.99 16.18
C THR A 68 -6.03 6.68 14.94
N ALA A 69 -6.94 6.04 14.23
CA ALA A 69 -7.59 6.63 13.07
C ALA A 69 -8.34 7.93 13.42
N ARG A 70 -9.10 7.98 14.52
CA ARG A 70 -9.75 9.23 14.98
C ARG A 70 -8.79 10.38 15.21
N LYS A 71 -7.57 10.12 15.67
CA LYS A 71 -6.56 11.17 15.91
C LYS A 71 -6.06 11.78 14.60
N VAL A 72 -5.96 10.98 13.54
CA VAL A 72 -5.32 11.41 12.28
C VAL A 72 -6.30 11.63 11.11
N SER A 73 -7.55 11.19 11.21
CA SER A 73 -8.56 11.25 10.13
C SER A 73 -8.78 12.65 9.55
N ARG A 74 -8.53 13.71 10.32
CA ARG A 74 -8.66 15.11 9.85
C ARG A 74 -7.33 15.73 9.44
N HIS A 75 -6.25 14.94 9.43
CA HIS A 75 -4.93 15.47 9.11
C HIS A 75 -4.81 15.72 7.60
N PRO A 76 -4.42 16.93 7.15
CA PRO A 76 -4.40 17.29 5.73
C PRO A 76 -3.39 16.46 4.91
N GLY A 77 -2.38 15.89 5.53
CA GLY A 77 -1.40 15.01 4.91
C GLY A 77 -1.83 13.55 4.80
N LEU A 78 -2.96 13.15 5.41
CA LEU A 78 -3.42 11.76 5.33
C LEU A 78 -3.93 11.43 3.92
N GLY A 79 -3.55 10.28 3.40
CA GLY A 79 -4.01 9.75 2.11
C GLY A 79 -4.64 8.37 2.21
N ALA A 80 -4.06 7.51 3.04
CA ALA A 80 -4.53 6.15 3.27
C ALA A 80 -3.94 5.59 4.58
N TYR A 81 -4.47 4.46 5.04
CA TYR A 81 -3.94 3.68 6.16
C TYR A 81 -3.29 2.40 5.64
N PHE A 82 -2.02 2.20 5.95
CA PHE A 82 -1.32 0.99 5.57
C PHE A 82 -1.66 -0.15 6.53
N LEU A 83 -2.04 -1.30 6.00
CA LEU A 83 -2.32 -2.50 6.77
C LEU A 83 -1.12 -3.44 6.79
N ARG A 84 -0.79 -4.00 5.63
CA ARG A 84 0.29 -5.00 5.52
C ARG A 84 0.84 -5.06 4.11
N ASP A 85 2.13 -5.44 4.02
CA ASP A 85 2.79 -5.82 2.79
C ASP A 85 2.73 -7.35 2.63
N GLU A 86 2.36 -7.79 1.44
CA GLU A 86 2.40 -9.18 0.99
C GLU A 86 1.81 -10.22 1.98
N PRO A 87 0.57 -10.03 2.48
CA PRO A 87 -0.02 -10.97 3.42
C PRO A 87 -0.33 -12.32 2.77
N GLY A 88 -0.14 -13.40 3.53
CA GLY A 88 -0.67 -14.72 3.16
C GLY A 88 -2.19 -14.82 3.28
N ASN A 89 -2.77 -15.90 2.75
CA ASN A 89 -4.22 -16.13 2.78
C ASN A 89 -4.79 -16.22 4.19
N ASP A 90 -4.02 -16.76 5.13
CA ASP A 90 -4.36 -16.92 6.54
C ASP A 90 -4.56 -15.58 7.27
N ALA A 91 -3.90 -14.52 6.81
CA ALA A 91 -4.02 -13.19 7.40
C ALA A 91 -5.26 -12.41 6.92
N MET A 92 -5.89 -12.81 5.81
CA MET A 92 -6.98 -12.03 5.18
C MET A 92 -8.19 -11.78 6.09
N PRO A 93 -8.67 -12.74 6.92
CA PRO A 93 -9.78 -12.48 7.84
C PRO A 93 -9.48 -11.36 8.84
N ASP A 94 -8.30 -11.38 9.46
CA ASP A 94 -7.88 -10.39 10.46
C ASP A 94 -7.65 -9.02 9.83
N LEU A 95 -7.05 -8.98 8.64
CA LEU A 95 -6.87 -7.74 7.87
C LEU A 95 -8.21 -7.10 7.50
N GLY A 96 -9.19 -7.91 7.12
CA GLY A 96 -10.54 -7.42 6.87
C GLY A 96 -11.23 -6.87 8.13
N LEU A 97 -11.04 -7.50 9.28
CA LEU A 97 -11.53 -6.96 10.55
C LEU A 97 -10.84 -5.64 10.89
N TRP A 98 -9.53 -5.57 10.70
CA TRP A 98 -8.75 -4.36 10.96
C TRP A 98 -9.19 -3.20 10.05
N ALA A 99 -9.33 -3.45 8.74
CA ALA A 99 -9.85 -2.44 7.80
C ALA A 99 -11.21 -1.90 8.24
N ARG A 100 -12.17 -2.78 8.55
CA ARG A 100 -13.52 -2.37 9.00
C ARG A 100 -13.51 -1.56 10.30
N ARG A 101 -12.60 -1.83 11.22
CA ARG A 101 -12.42 -1.04 12.46
C ARG A 101 -11.97 0.38 12.14
N ILE A 102 -11.01 0.57 11.22
CA ILE A 102 -10.57 1.89 10.75
C ILE A 102 -11.74 2.59 10.04
N GLU A 103 -12.39 1.93 9.09
CA GLU A 103 -13.50 2.47 8.30
C GLU A 103 -14.73 2.84 9.16
N SER A 104 -14.90 2.22 10.34
CA SER A 104 -15.97 2.58 11.25
C SER A 104 -15.87 4.01 11.78
N VAL A 105 -14.69 4.61 11.74
CA VAL A 105 -14.40 5.95 12.26
C VAL A 105 -13.87 6.93 11.21
N ASP A 106 -13.33 6.42 10.10
CA ASP A 106 -12.89 7.21 8.96
C ASP A 106 -13.33 6.56 7.65
N LYS A 107 -14.29 7.17 6.96
CA LYS A 107 -14.83 6.71 5.67
C LYS A 107 -14.23 7.45 4.48
N GLU A 108 -13.41 8.46 4.72
CA GLU A 108 -12.85 9.31 3.67
C GLU A 108 -11.52 8.77 3.17
N HIS A 109 -10.72 8.17 4.05
CA HIS A 109 -9.40 7.67 3.71
C HIS A 109 -9.41 6.14 3.64
N PRO A 110 -9.02 5.55 2.49
CA PRO A 110 -9.02 4.10 2.32
C PRO A 110 -7.92 3.43 3.14
N CYS A 111 -8.15 2.16 3.46
CA CYS A 111 -7.05 1.27 3.81
C CYS A 111 -6.30 0.80 2.56
N TYR A 112 -5.03 0.45 2.73
CA TYR A 112 -4.14 -0.01 1.68
C TYR A 112 -3.34 -1.23 2.15
N LEU A 113 -3.22 -2.21 1.30
CA LEU A 113 -2.27 -3.30 1.40
C LEU A 113 -1.77 -3.68 0.00
N ASN A 114 -0.62 -4.34 -0.06
CA ASN A 114 -0.01 -4.81 -1.29
C ASN A 114 -0.03 -6.34 -1.31
N LEU A 115 -0.56 -6.93 -2.38
CA LEU A 115 -0.68 -8.38 -2.55
C LEU A 115 0.62 -8.99 -3.06
N LEU A 116 0.87 -10.23 -2.65
CA LEU A 116 1.94 -11.07 -3.20
C LEU A 116 1.82 -11.22 -4.72
N PRO A 117 2.95 -11.32 -5.43
CA PRO A 117 2.96 -11.63 -6.87
C PRO A 117 2.64 -13.10 -7.17
N GLU A 118 2.27 -13.38 -8.42
CA GLU A 118 1.90 -14.74 -8.87
C GLU A 118 2.96 -15.80 -8.56
N HIS A 119 4.23 -15.48 -8.74
CA HIS A 119 5.32 -16.45 -8.54
C HIS A 119 5.50 -16.90 -7.08
N ALA A 120 4.84 -16.24 -6.11
CA ALA A 120 4.78 -16.69 -4.73
C ALA A 120 3.83 -17.88 -4.51
N PHE A 121 3.07 -18.28 -5.54
CA PHE A 121 2.06 -19.34 -5.47
C PHE A 121 2.43 -20.53 -6.35
N PRO A 122 1.97 -21.74 -5.99
CA PRO A 122 2.29 -22.96 -6.74
C PRO A 122 1.60 -23.03 -8.12
N SER A 123 0.58 -22.24 -8.36
CA SER A 123 -0.15 -22.16 -9.63
C SER A 123 -0.93 -20.85 -9.77
N ILE A 124 -1.30 -20.53 -11.02
CA ILE A 124 -2.14 -19.37 -11.33
C ILE A 124 -3.53 -19.46 -10.66
N ASP A 125 -4.07 -20.64 -10.48
CA ASP A 125 -5.36 -20.82 -9.80
C ASP A 125 -5.24 -20.57 -8.29
N ALA A 126 -4.13 -20.93 -7.67
CA ALA A 126 -3.83 -20.58 -6.28
C ALA A 126 -3.67 -19.07 -6.12
N TYR A 127 -3.01 -18.41 -7.07
CA TYR A 127 -2.89 -16.95 -7.08
C TYR A 127 -4.25 -16.27 -7.27
N ARG A 128 -5.05 -16.73 -8.23
CA ARG A 128 -6.42 -16.22 -8.42
C ARG A 128 -7.27 -16.35 -7.16
N THR A 129 -7.16 -17.49 -6.47
CA THR A 129 -7.81 -17.70 -5.16
C THR A 129 -7.35 -16.68 -4.13
N HIS A 130 -6.06 -16.36 -4.07
CA HIS A 130 -5.52 -15.33 -3.19
C HIS A 130 -6.15 -13.95 -3.44
N VAL A 131 -6.22 -13.53 -4.70
CA VAL A 131 -6.85 -12.25 -5.08
C VAL A 131 -8.34 -12.23 -4.74
N GLN A 132 -9.06 -13.34 -4.95
CA GLN A 132 -10.47 -13.46 -4.61
C GLN A 132 -10.73 -13.47 -3.11
N LEU A 133 -9.86 -14.09 -2.32
CA LEU A 133 -9.91 -14.03 -0.86
C LEU A 133 -9.71 -12.60 -0.35
N PHE A 134 -8.75 -11.87 -0.91
CA PHE A 134 -8.58 -10.45 -0.61
C PHE A 134 -9.87 -9.66 -0.88
N ASP A 135 -10.44 -9.79 -2.07
CA ASP A 135 -11.66 -9.06 -2.41
C ASP A 135 -12.84 -9.41 -1.50
N SER A 136 -13.01 -10.69 -1.17
CA SER A 136 -14.15 -11.15 -0.36
C SER A 136 -13.99 -10.88 1.14
N LEU A 137 -12.80 -10.93 1.69
CA LEU A 137 -12.55 -10.86 3.14
C LEU A 137 -12.06 -9.48 3.60
N VAL A 138 -11.18 -8.84 2.82
CA VAL A 138 -10.63 -7.51 3.14
C VAL A 138 -11.43 -6.41 2.47
N ASN A 139 -11.73 -6.56 1.19
CA ASN A 139 -12.66 -5.72 0.42
C ASN A 139 -12.27 -4.24 0.35
N LEU A 140 -11.00 -3.94 0.06
CA LEU A 140 -10.56 -2.57 -0.13
C LEU A 140 -11.05 -1.99 -1.47
N PRO A 141 -11.08 -0.65 -1.63
CA PRO A 141 -11.58 0.00 -2.84
C PRO A 141 -10.66 -0.17 -4.07
N GLN A 142 -9.44 -0.63 -3.89
CA GLN A 142 -8.47 -0.93 -4.95
C GLN A 142 -7.74 -2.24 -4.67
N LEU A 143 -7.27 -2.89 -5.74
CA LEU A 143 -6.28 -3.95 -5.66
C LEU A 143 -4.89 -3.32 -5.82
N SER A 144 -3.88 -3.83 -5.11
CA SER A 144 -2.48 -3.48 -5.35
C SER A 144 -1.66 -4.75 -5.29
N TYR A 145 -0.69 -4.89 -6.18
CA TYR A 145 0.18 -6.07 -6.22
C TYR A 145 1.61 -5.68 -6.55
N ASP A 146 2.52 -6.51 -6.07
CA ASP A 146 3.95 -6.38 -6.25
C ASP A 146 4.44 -7.38 -7.32
N HIS A 147 4.91 -6.88 -8.45
CA HIS A 147 5.56 -7.71 -9.45
C HIS A 147 6.47 -6.87 -10.33
N TYR A 148 7.75 -7.06 -10.18
CA TYR A 148 8.76 -6.34 -10.94
C TYR A 148 8.94 -6.96 -12.32
N PRO A 149 8.71 -6.20 -13.41
CA PRO A 149 8.77 -6.73 -14.77
C PRO A 149 10.19 -7.08 -15.22
N VAL A 150 11.19 -6.34 -14.73
CA VAL A 150 12.59 -6.47 -15.17
C VAL A 150 13.43 -7.03 -14.05
N ASN A 151 14.15 -8.11 -14.34
CA ASN A 151 15.13 -8.70 -13.43
C ASN A 151 16.53 -8.62 -14.02
N GLN A 152 17.53 -8.56 -13.15
CA GLN A 152 18.94 -8.61 -13.51
C GLN A 152 19.65 -9.77 -12.80
N SER A 153 20.44 -10.52 -13.55
CA SER A 153 21.33 -11.55 -13.01
C SER A 153 22.71 -11.43 -13.65
N GLY A 154 23.69 -10.93 -12.88
CA GLY A 154 24.98 -10.51 -13.40
C GLY A 154 24.81 -9.39 -14.44
N ASP A 155 25.35 -9.57 -15.64
CA ASP A 155 25.24 -8.60 -16.76
C ASP A 155 23.99 -8.81 -17.63
N LYS A 156 23.13 -9.80 -17.28
CA LYS A 156 21.93 -10.10 -18.06
C LYS A 156 20.71 -9.43 -17.47
N VAL A 157 19.97 -8.72 -18.31
CA VAL A 157 18.66 -8.15 -18.00
C VAL A 157 17.59 -8.96 -18.75
N PHE A 158 16.53 -9.35 -18.05
CA PHE A 158 15.45 -10.15 -18.63
C PHE A 158 14.09 -9.76 -18.04
N LEU A 159 13.02 -10.02 -18.81
CA LEU A 159 11.65 -9.91 -18.31
C LEU A 159 11.34 -11.11 -17.39
N ASN A 160 10.58 -10.84 -16.33
CA ASN A 160 10.03 -11.89 -15.49
C ASN A 160 8.93 -12.63 -16.25
N ASP A 161 9.08 -13.94 -16.37
CA ASP A 161 8.18 -14.79 -17.18
C ASP A 161 6.72 -14.74 -16.71
N HIS A 162 6.50 -14.52 -15.40
CA HIS A 162 5.17 -14.42 -14.80
C HIS A 162 4.56 -13.01 -14.83
N PHE A 163 5.26 -12.01 -15.35
CA PHE A 163 4.78 -10.63 -15.32
C PHE A 163 3.43 -10.46 -16.04
N TRP A 164 3.32 -11.01 -17.24
CA TRP A 164 2.12 -10.87 -18.05
C TRP A 164 0.92 -11.65 -17.51
N SER A 165 1.12 -12.89 -17.02
CA SER A 165 0.06 -13.69 -16.41
C SER A 165 -0.43 -13.09 -15.10
N ASN A 166 0.47 -12.51 -14.30
CA ASN A 166 0.10 -11.75 -13.10
C ASN A 166 -0.77 -10.54 -13.44
N LEU A 167 -0.33 -9.72 -14.40
CA LEU A 167 -1.07 -8.54 -14.84
C LEU A 167 -2.45 -8.91 -15.41
N GLU A 168 -2.53 -9.98 -16.22
CA GLU A 168 -3.79 -10.49 -16.74
C GLU A 168 -4.75 -10.92 -15.63
N THR A 169 -4.26 -11.68 -14.64
CA THR A 169 -5.07 -12.15 -13.51
C THR A 169 -5.61 -10.98 -12.68
N ILE A 170 -4.75 -10.04 -12.27
CA ILE A 170 -5.18 -8.85 -11.51
C ILE A 170 -6.17 -8.01 -12.31
N SER A 171 -5.88 -7.77 -13.60
CA SER A 171 -6.74 -6.98 -14.48
C SER A 171 -8.12 -7.65 -14.68
N ALA A 172 -8.17 -8.99 -14.81
CA ALA A 172 -9.42 -9.72 -14.90
C ALA A 172 -10.26 -9.64 -13.63
N GLU A 173 -9.62 -9.87 -12.47
CA GLU A 173 -10.29 -9.78 -11.17
C GLU A 173 -10.74 -8.35 -10.85
N ALA A 174 -9.92 -7.34 -11.14
CA ALA A 174 -10.29 -5.93 -10.98
C ALA A 174 -11.55 -5.57 -11.80
N ARG A 175 -11.62 -6.01 -13.07
CA ARG A 175 -12.82 -5.84 -13.90
C ARG A 175 -14.02 -6.60 -13.34
N ARG A 176 -13.83 -7.82 -12.85
CA ARG A 176 -14.92 -8.65 -12.29
C ARG A 176 -15.58 -7.96 -11.08
N VAL A 177 -14.80 -7.28 -10.25
CA VAL A 177 -15.29 -6.62 -9.04
C VAL A 177 -15.53 -5.11 -9.20
N GLY A 178 -15.24 -4.55 -10.39
CA GLY A 178 -15.44 -3.12 -10.69
C GLY A 178 -14.50 -2.18 -9.92
N LYS A 179 -13.28 -2.65 -9.58
CA LYS A 179 -12.29 -1.87 -8.83
C LYS A 179 -11.08 -1.51 -9.70
N PRO A 180 -10.41 -0.38 -9.45
CA PRO A 180 -9.10 -0.11 -10.02
C PRO A 180 -8.03 -1.02 -9.41
N PHE A 181 -6.91 -1.16 -10.10
CA PHE A 181 -5.71 -1.78 -9.51
C PHE A 181 -4.48 -0.90 -9.67
N TRP A 182 -3.53 -1.09 -8.77
CA TRP A 182 -2.21 -0.47 -8.76
C TRP A 182 -1.16 -1.55 -8.98
N ALA A 183 -0.15 -1.21 -9.76
CA ALA A 183 0.99 -2.08 -10.05
C ALA A 183 2.29 -1.35 -9.70
N PHE A 184 3.25 -2.09 -9.21
CA PHE A 184 4.60 -1.57 -9.03
C PHE A 184 5.28 -1.41 -10.40
N ALA A 185 6.03 -0.33 -10.55
CA ALA A 185 6.90 -0.06 -11.69
C ALA A 185 8.28 0.35 -11.16
N LEU A 186 9.32 -0.16 -11.80
CA LEU A 186 10.72 0.20 -11.60
C LEU A 186 11.23 0.96 -12.81
#